data_b9d43b5a01b59983ef9076ad91feb5c5
#
_entry.id   b9d43b5a01b59983ef9076ad91feb5c5
#
_cell.length_a   1.000
_cell.length_b   1.000
_cell.length_c   1.000
_cell.angle_alpha   90.00
_cell.angle_beta   90.00
_cell.angle_gamma   90.00
#
_symmetry.space_group_name_H-M   'P 1'
#
loop_
_entity.id
_entity.type
_entity.pdbx_description
1 polymer ?
#
loop_
_entity_poly.entity_id
_entity_poly.type
_entity_poly.pdbx_seq_one_letter_code
_entity_poly.pdbx_strand_id
1 'polypeptide(L)'
;MARTVASLPAGSRITDYISLGVIAKYFPREKVDAVLEQTGRASLRERDLPAHVVVYYVIALALYMRSSYREVLRCLLEGVQWLLNPSASVKVAGKSGISQARSRLGVEPMQALYEAMVAPIAGKRTKGAWYRQWHLTSLDGSTLDVADTKENEEAFGRPGASRGSAAFPKIRFAALLENGTHVLWAARVDKYATDELTLAEEVVPALQKGMLCLADRFFPSHKLWQKAAATGADLLWRTRQNARLEIDERLPDGSYLSRIYPSTSDRRNERKAMVVRVIDYRLDKVPDAEPVYRLITTILDHKLAPAKELAALYHERWEIETALDELKTHLRGAQIVLRSKTPELVKQEFYGLLMAHFAIRGLMHEAALKADEDPDRLSFLHTVRVVQRRMARFAAIPPSAQKSTS
;
A
#
# COMPACT_ATOMS: atom_id res chain seq x y z
N MET A 1 -18.05 13.14 42.09
CA MET A 1 -16.91 12.21 41.82
C MET A 1 -15.78 13.03 41.23
N ALA A 2 -14.64 13.10 41.94
CA ALA A 2 -13.49 13.90 41.50
C ALA A 2 -12.88 13.32 40.21
N ARG A 3 -12.84 14.09 39.14
CA ARG A 3 -12.14 13.74 37.89
C ARG A 3 -10.63 13.84 38.17
N THR A 4 -9.96 12.72 38.10
CA THR A 4 -8.49 12.68 38.16
C THR A 4 -7.95 13.18 36.83
N VAL A 5 -7.23 14.29 36.82
CA VAL A 5 -6.49 14.80 35.68
C VAL A 5 -5.27 13.90 35.48
N ALA A 6 -5.19 13.21 34.32
CA ALA A 6 -4.00 12.45 33.99
C ALA A 6 -2.90 13.44 33.55
N SER A 7 -1.84 13.52 34.33
CA SER A 7 -0.61 14.26 33.95
C SER A 7 0.45 13.24 33.51
N LEU A 8 1.24 13.57 32.45
CA LEU A 8 2.43 12.79 32.14
C LEU A 8 3.44 12.89 33.29
N PRO A 9 4.05 11.78 33.67
CA PRO A 9 5.28 11.85 34.46
C PRO A 9 6.33 12.66 33.68
N ALA A 10 7.06 13.53 34.39
CA ALA A 10 8.17 14.25 33.81
C ALA A 10 9.15 13.24 33.19
N GLY A 11 9.39 13.34 31.87
CA GLY A 11 10.23 12.41 31.11
C GLY A 11 9.51 11.41 30.21
N SER A 12 8.16 11.37 30.18
CA SER A 12 7.43 10.55 29.21
C SER A 12 7.66 11.08 27.78
N ARG A 13 8.18 10.21 26.93
CA ARG A 13 8.44 10.53 25.52
C ARG A 13 7.18 10.30 24.69
N ILE A 14 7.01 11.07 23.59
CA ILE A 14 5.95 10.86 22.55
C ILE A 14 5.88 9.40 22.08
N THR A 15 6.98 8.66 22.18
CA THR A 15 7.06 7.22 21.90
C THR A 15 6.15 6.35 22.78
N ASP A 16 5.63 6.87 23.89
CA ASP A 16 4.73 6.13 24.77
C ASP A 16 3.27 6.09 24.26
N TYR A 17 2.95 6.91 23.23
CA TYR A 17 1.65 6.98 22.54
C TYR A 17 1.76 6.53 21.08
N ILE A 18 2.42 5.40 20.86
CA ILE A 18 2.93 4.95 19.57
C ILE A 18 1.87 4.92 18.46
N SER A 19 0.63 4.50 18.69
CA SER A 19 -0.31 4.28 17.59
C SER A 19 -0.85 5.57 16.96
N LEU A 20 -1.34 6.51 17.75
CA LEU A 20 -1.73 7.82 17.24
C LEU A 20 -0.49 8.64 16.87
N GLY A 21 0.57 8.55 17.67
CA GLY A 21 1.85 9.20 17.39
C GLY A 21 2.49 8.74 16.09
N VAL A 22 2.38 7.44 15.75
CA VAL A 22 2.84 6.91 14.45
C VAL A 22 1.99 7.49 13.31
N ILE A 23 0.66 7.46 13.41
CA ILE A 23 -0.20 8.03 12.38
C ILE A 23 0.07 9.53 12.22
N ALA A 24 0.08 10.29 13.31
CA ALA A 24 0.29 11.74 13.28
C ALA A 24 1.69 12.15 12.78
N LYS A 25 2.70 11.31 13.01
CA LYS A 25 4.06 11.51 12.50
C LYS A 25 4.11 11.45 10.97
N TYR A 26 3.45 10.45 10.36
CA TYR A 26 3.45 10.26 8.91
C TYR A 26 2.37 11.09 8.21
N PHE A 27 1.32 11.48 8.93
CA PHE A 27 0.24 12.34 8.46
C PHE A 27 0.09 13.54 9.41
N PRO A 28 1.00 14.53 9.36
CA PRO A 28 0.94 15.70 10.22
C PRO A 28 -0.36 16.48 10.06
N ARG A 29 -0.82 17.08 11.16
CA ARG A 29 -2.10 17.81 11.22
C ARG A 29 -2.21 18.87 10.12
N GLU A 30 -1.15 19.61 9.88
CA GLU A 30 -1.09 20.68 8.89
C GLU A 30 -1.35 20.15 7.46
N LYS A 31 -0.85 18.96 7.16
CA LYS A 31 -1.08 18.28 5.86
C LYS A 31 -2.52 17.78 5.73
N VAL A 32 -3.07 17.23 6.82
CA VAL A 32 -4.47 16.81 6.86
C VAL A 32 -5.39 18.01 6.66
N ASP A 33 -5.16 19.12 7.36
CA ASP A 33 -5.98 20.32 7.24
C ASP A 33 -5.87 20.94 5.83
N ALA A 34 -4.67 21.02 5.26
CA ALA A 34 -4.48 21.51 3.88
C ALA A 34 -5.28 20.68 2.84
N VAL A 35 -5.26 19.35 2.96
CA VAL A 35 -6.05 18.45 2.08
C VAL A 35 -7.56 18.63 2.30
N LEU A 36 -8.00 18.81 3.54
CA LEU A 36 -9.40 19.07 3.86
C LEU A 36 -9.89 20.41 3.28
N GLU A 37 -9.08 21.43 3.31
CA GLU A 37 -9.35 22.73 2.67
C GLU A 37 -9.40 22.60 1.15
N GLN A 38 -8.39 21.95 0.55
CA GLN A 38 -8.32 21.73 -0.89
C GLN A 38 -9.53 20.96 -1.44
N THR A 39 -10.02 19.98 -0.68
CA THR A 39 -11.17 19.16 -1.08
C THR A 39 -12.53 19.74 -0.66
N GLY A 40 -12.55 20.92 -0.01
CA GLY A 40 -13.77 21.55 0.47
C GLY A 40 -14.48 20.79 1.61
N ARG A 41 -13.73 19.96 2.34
CA ARG A 41 -14.27 19.11 3.43
C ARG A 41 -13.82 19.55 4.82
N ALA A 42 -13.17 20.68 4.95
CA ALA A 42 -12.84 21.28 6.25
C ALA A 42 -14.12 21.54 7.07
N SER A 43 -14.02 21.37 8.40
CA SER A 43 -15.15 21.61 9.29
C SER A 43 -15.38 23.11 9.47
N LEU A 44 -16.49 23.63 8.92
CA LEU A 44 -16.89 25.04 9.04
C LEU A 44 -17.52 25.38 10.40
N ARG A 45 -17.89 24.39 11.19
CA ARG A 45 -18.53 24.55 12.50
C ARG A 45 -17.85 23.63 13.51
N GLU A 46 -17.84 24.04 14.76
CA GLU A 46 -17.44 23.17 15.86
C GLU A 46 -18.39 21.97 15.94
N ARG A 47 -17.83 20.76 15.92
CA ARG A 47 -18.58 19.48 15.95
C ARG A 47 -17.89 18.53 16.89
N ASP A 48 -18.65 17.55 17.44
CA ASP A 48 -18.11 16.45 18.24
C ASP A 48 -17.08 15.62 17.48
N LEU A 49 -17.21 15.51 16.14
CA LEU A 49 -16.26 14.83 15.23
C LEU A 49 -15.89 15.76 14.06
N PRO A 50 -14.87 16.60 14.24
CA PRO A 50 -14.30 17.42 13.16
C PRO A 50 -13.66 16.55 12.07
N ALA A 51 -13.60 17.08 10.84
CA ALA A 51 -13.14 16.35 9.67
C ALA A 51 -11.73 15.70 9.86
N HIS A 52 -10.78 16.45 10.44
CA HIS A 52 -9.43 15.94 10.70
C HIS A 52 -9.43 14.74 11.68
N VAL A 53 -10.28 14.75 12.70
CA VAL A 53 -10.43 13.61 13.63
C VAL A 53 -10.98 12.40 12.88
N VAL A 54 -11.91 12.62 11.94
CA VAL A 54 -12.47 11.54 11.11
C VAL A 54 -11.41 10.95 10.19
N VAL A 55 -10.50 11.76 9.63
CA VAL A 55 -9.36 11.26 8.83
C VAL A 55 -8.49 10.32 9.68
N TYR A 56 -8.04 10.75 10.84
CA TYR A 56 -7.24 9.90 11.74
C TYR A 56 -8.01 8.66 12.19
N TYR A 57 -9.31 8.80 12.42
CA TYR A 57 -10.17 7.68 12.76
C TYR A 57 -10.23 6.62 11.65
N VAL A 58 -10.35 7.02 10.39
CA VAL A 58 -10.39 6.09 9.26
C VAL A 58 -9.06 5.34 9.11
N ILE A 59 -7.93 6.02 9.30
CA ILE A 59 -6.61 5.37 9.32
C ILE A 59 -6.49 4.39 10.50
N ALA A 60 -6.94 4.80 11.69
CA ALA A 60 -6.91 3.96 12.89
C ALA A 60 -7.81 2.72 12.78
N LEU A 61 -8.92 2.77 12.01
CA LEU A 61 -9.76 1.60 11.76
C LEU A 61 -8.97 0.41 11.23
N ALA A 62 -7.96 0.66 10.38
CA ALA A 62 -7.12 -0.38 9.81
C ALA A 62 -6.23 -1.06 10.84
N LEU A 63 -5.79 -0.34 11.87
CA LEU A 63 -5.00 -0.89 12.97
C LEU A 63 -5.85 -1.74 13.94
N TYR A 64 -7.16 -1.51 13.98
CA TYR A 64 -8.09 -2.13 14.94
C TYR A 64 -9.29 -2.80 14.25
N MET A 65 -9.04 -3.58 13.20
CA MET A 65 -10.08 -4.23 12.41
C MET A 65 -11.01 -5.15 13.22
N ARG A 66 -10.56 -5.69 14.34
CA ARG A 66 -11.33 -6.55 15.23
C ARG A 66 -12.11 -5.79 16.32
N SER A 67 -11.84 -4.51 16.51
CA SER A 67 -12.50 -3.68 17.51
C SER A 67 -13.76 -3.02 16.96
N SER A 68 -14.73 -2.70 17.83
CA SER A 68 -15.94 -1.98 17.41
C SER A 68 -15.57 -0.55 16.96
N TYR A 69 -16.36 0.04 16.07
CA TYR A 69 -16.18 1.42 15.62
C TYR A 69 -16.11 2.43 16.77
N ARG A 70 -16.95 2.22 17.81
CA ARG A 70 -16.97 3.07 19.00
C ARG A 70 -15.70 2.93 19.82
N GLU A 71 -15.19 1.71 19.94
CA GLU A 71 -13.95 1.44 20.67
C GLU A 71 -12.73 2.07 19.99
N VAL A 72 -12.62 1.94 18.66
CA VAL A 72 -11.54 2.61 17.91
C VAL A 72 -11.60 4.12 18.09
N LEU A 73 -12.82 4.71 18.04
CA LEU A 73 -12.97 6.15 18.28
C LEU A 73 -12.58 6.52 19.71
N ARG A 74 -12.98 5.73 20.71
CA ARG A 74 -12.61 5.97 22.10
C ARG A 74 -11.10 5.99 22.28
N CYS A 75 -10.41 4.98 21.77
CA CYS A 75 -8.95 4.90 21.83
C CYS A 75 -8.27 6.08 21.15
N LEU A 76 -8.79 6.48 19.97
CA LEU A 76 -8.26 7.63 19.25
C LEU A 76 -8.45 8.93 20.03
N LEU A 77 -9.66 9.17 20.55
CA LEU A 77 -9.98 10.42 21.25
C LEU A 77 -9.27 10.53 22.59
N GLU A 78 -9.09 9.44 23.33
CA GLU A 78 -8.25 9.41 24.53
C GLU A 78 -6.79 9.83 24.20
N GLY A 79 -6.23 9.33 23.09
CA GLY A 79 -4.93 9.74 22.62
C GLY A 79 -4.87 11.20 22.15
N VAL A 80 -5.88 11.68 21.41
CA VAL A 80 -5.97 13.08 20.95
C VAL A 80 -6.18 14.06 22.12
N GLN A 81 -7.10 13.75 23.03
CA GLN A 81 -7.32 14.54 24.24
C GLN A 81 -6.01 14.77 24.98
N TRP A 82 -5.25 13.71 25.11
CA TRP A 82 -3.98 13.74 25.79
C TRP A 82 -2.95 14.64 25.11
N LEU A 83 -2.87 14.59 23.75
CA LEU A 83 -1.94 15.40 22.94
C LEU A 83 -2.33 16.89 22.85
N LEU A 84 -3.62 17.20 22.81
CA LEU A 84 -4.11 18.55 22.51
C LEU A 84 -4.53 19.35 23.76
N ASN A 85 -5.23 18.71 24.69
CA ASN A 85 -5.68 19.33 25.93
C ASN A 85 -6.10 18.28 26.97
N PRO A 86 -5.24 17.95 27.95
CA PRO A 86 -5.55 16.96 28.99
C PRO A 86 -6.81 17.26 29.82
N SER A 87 -7.22 18.53 29.84
CA SER A 87 -8.37 19.00 30.63
C SER A 87 -9.69 18.97 29.86
N ALA A 88 -9.67 18.75 28.53
CA ALA A 88 -10.89 18.71 27.75
C ALA A 88 -11.67 17.42 27.98
N SER A 89 -12.98 17.51 28.17
CA SER A 89 -13.85 16.33 28.23
C SER A 89 -14.21 15.90 26.81
N VAL A 90 -13.76 14.71 26.39
CA VAL A 90 -14.08 14.19 25.06
C VAL A 90 -15.35 13.34 25.14
N LYS A 91 -16.35 13.72 24.37
CA LYS A 91 -17.60 12.99 24.23
C LYS A 91 -17.48 12.01 23.07
N VAL A 92 -17.52 10.72 23.35
CA VAL A 92 -17.45 9.68 22.31
C VAL A 92 -18.79 9.61 21.57
N ALA A 93 -18.77 9.91 20.27
CA ALA A 93 -19.95 9.84 19.40
C ALA A 93 -20.50 8.39 19.31
N GLY A 94 -21.81 8.27 19.18
CA GLY A 94 -22.47 6.99 18.91
C GLY A 94 -22.19 6.48 17.50
N LYS A 95 -22.52 5.23 17.21
CA LYS A 95 -22.29 4.56 15.91
C LYS A 95 -22.87 5.35 14.72
N SER A 96 -24.08 5.91 14.88
CA SER A 96 -24.71 6.74 13.84
C SER A 96 -23.95 8.04 13.59
N GLY A 97 -23.49 8.71 14.64
CA GLY A 97 -22.67 9.92 14.54
C GLY A 97 -21.35 9.68 13.82
N ILE A 98 -20.70 8.55 14.09
CA ILE A 98 -19.47 8.13 13.39
C ILE A 98 -19.75 7.91 11.90
N SER A 99 -20.81 7.17 11.56
CA SER A 99 -21.18 6.89 10.17
C SER A 99 -21.48 8.17 9.41
N GLN A 100 -22.29 9.07 10.00
CA GLN A 100 -22.60 10.38 9.41
C GLN A 100 -21.36 11.26 9.24
N ALA A 101 -20.44 11.25 10.20
CA ALA A 101 -19.19 12.01 10.10
C ALA A 101 -18.31 11.50 8.96
N ARG A 102 -18.20 10.18 8.78
CA ARG A 102 -17.50 9.57 7.64
C ARG A 102 -18.16 9.90 6.30
N SER A 103 -19.50 9.82 6.21
CA SER A 103 -20.23 10.19 4.98
C SER A 103 -20.06 11.67 4.62
N ARG A 104 -20.00 12.57 5.60
CA ARG A 104 -19.70 13.99 5.36
C ARG A 104 -18.28 14.22 4.88
N LEU A 105 -17.31 13.46 5.39
CA LEU A 105 -15.91 13.54 4.94
C LEU A 105 -15.79 13.20 3.46
N GLY A 106 -16.48 12.14 3.01
CA GLY A 106 -16.34 11.63 1.65
C GLY A 106 -15.06 10.84 1.44
N VAL A 107 -14.84 10.37 0.22
CA VAL A 107 -13.64 9.60 -0.15
C VAL A 107 -12.49 10.51 -0.57
N GLU A 108 -12.81 11.65 -1.18
CA GLU A 108 -11.85 12.56 -1.81
C GLU A 108 -10.72 13.00 -0.90
N PRO A 109 -10.94 13.40 0.37
CA PRO A 109 -9.83 13.78 1.26
C PRO A 109 -8.92 12.62 1.60
N MET A 110 -9.46 11.40 1.73
CA MET A 110 -8.66 10.22 2.04
C MET A 110 -7.76 9.83 0.87
N GLN A 111 -8.29 9.89 -0.35
CA GLN A 111 -7.53 9.67 -1.58
C GLN A 111 -6.46 10.75 -1.77
N ALA A 112 -6.85 12.03 -1.67
CA ALA A 112 -5.93 13.15 -1.83
C ALA A 112 -4.80 13.13 -0.78
N LEU A 113 -5.10 12.78 0.47
CA LEU A 113 -4.08 12.64 1.51
C LEU A 113 -3.13 11.47 1.21
N TYR A 114 -3.66 10.34 0.78
CA TYR A 114 -2.86 9.20 0.34
C TYR A 114 -1.91 9.60 -0.80
N GLU A 115 -2.42 10.23 -1.85
CA GLU A 115 -1.63 10.66 -3.00
C GLU A 115 -0.58 11.72 -2.65
N ALA A 116 -0.87 12.60 -1.70
CA ALA A 116 0.05 13.65 -1.27
C ALA A 116 1.16 13.16 -0.31
N MET A 117 0.88 12.12 0.49
CA MET A 117 1.77 11.74 1.60
C MET A 117 2.44 10.39 1.42
N VAL A 118 1.82 9.46 0.67
CA VAL A 118 2.37 8.11 0.50
C VAL A 118 3.23 8.05 -0.76
N ALA A 119 4.52 8.06 -0.55
CA ALA A 119 5.55 8.05 -1.58
C ALA A 119 6.71 7.13 -1.16
N PRO A 120 7.60 6.74 -2.09
CA PRO A 120 8.83 6.03 -1.77
C PRO A 120 9.64 6.73 -0.68
N ILE A 121 10.15 5.96 0.29
CA ILE A 121 10.89 6.47 1.46
C ILE A 121 12.34 5.95 1.55
N ALA A 122 12.74 5.04 0.65
CA ALA A 122 14.06 4.46 0.68
C ALA A 122 15.15 5.50 0.37
N GLY A 123 16.11 5.61 1.26
CA GLY A 123 17.36 6.33 1.00
C GLY A 123 18.42 5.40 0.40
N LYS A 124 19.57 5.95 0.01
CA LYS A 124 20.70 5.18 -0.57
C LYS A 124 21.21 4.06 0.33
N ARG A 125 21.00 4.14 1.64
CA ARG A 125 21.41 3.12 2.62
C ARG A 125 20.35 2.05 2.87
N THR A 126 19.16 2.17 2.27
CA THR A 126 18.09 1.18 2.45
C THR A 126 18.46 -0.08 1.69
N LYS A 127 18.68 -1.17 2.41
CA LYS A 127 18.97 -2.48 1.84
C LYS A 127 17.74 -2.99 1.08
N GLY A 128 17.92 -3.74 0.01
CA GLY A 128 16.85 -4.26 -0.84
C GLY A 128 16.22 -3.25 -1.82
N ALA A 129 16.37 -1.94 -1.59
CA ALA A 129 15.69 -0.91 -2.38
C ALA A 129 16.42 -0.48 -3.67
N TRP A 130 17.64 -0.96 -3.91
CA TRP A 130 18.46 -0.48 -5.01
C TRP A 130 19.17 -1.61 -5.75
N TYR A 131 19.12 -1.52 -7.08
CA TYR A 131 20.03 -2.27 -7.93
C TYR A 131 20.92 -1.28 -8.71
N ARG A 132 22.19 -1.23 -8.35
CA ARG A 132 23.13 -0.24 -8.92
C ARG A 132 22.59 1.18 -8.74
N GLN A 133 22.31 1.90 -9.86
CA GLN A 133 21.76 3.24 -9.85
C GLN A 133 20.22 3.28 -9.80
N TRP A 134 19.57 2.14 -10.00
CA TRP A 134 18.10 2.08 -10.08
C TRP A 134 17.45 1.87 -8.73
N HIS A 135 16.43 2.68 -8.46
CA HIS A 135 15.51 2.48 -7.36
C HIS A 135 14.49 1.40 -7.77
N LEU A 136 14.43 0.33 -7.02
CA LEU A 136 13.57 -0.82 -7.35
C LEU A 136 12.13 -0.56 -6.97
N THR A 137 11.24 -0.82 -7.92
CA THR A 137 9.80 -0.81 -7.72
C THR A 137 9.18 -2.05 -8.33
N SER A 138 8.04 -2.49 -7.79
CA SER A 138 7.28 -3.59 -8.36
C SER A 138 5.85 -3.17 -8.63
N LEU A 139 5.26 -3.64 -9.73
CA LEU A 139 3.86 -3.44 -10.10
C LEU A 139 3.09 -4.73 -9.89
N ASP A 140 2.00 -4.67 -9.13
CA ASP A 140 1.07 -5.79 -9.02
C ASP A 140 -0.34 -5.31 -8.67
N GLY A 141 -1.31 -6.21 -8.76
CA GLY A 141 -2.67 -5.97 -8.37
C GLY A 141 -3.19 -7.02 -7.39
N SER A 142 -4.31 -6.71 -6.79
CA SER A 142 -4.98 -7.64 -5.87
C SER A 142 -6.45 -7.30 -5.68
N THR A 143 -7.13 -8.12 -4.88
CA THR A 143 -8.52 -7.89 -4.51
C THR A 143 -8.70 -7.90 -3.00
N LEU A 144 -9.70 -7.16 -2.52
CA LEU A 144 -10.14 -7.20 -1.13
C LEU A 144 -11.63 -7.49 -1.05
N ASP A 145 -12.00 -8.35 -0.11
CA ASP A 145 -13.39 -8.61 0.22
C ASP A 145 -13.99 -7.41 0.97
N VAL A 146 -15.22 -7.07 0.62
CA VAL A 146 -15.99 -5.99 1.25
C VAL A 146 -17.25 -6.53 1.90
N ALA A 147 -17.86 -5.76 2.80
CA ALA A 147 -19.07 -6.17 3.51
C ALA A 147 -20.18 -6.58 2.53
N ASP A 148 -20.83 -7.71 2.84
CA ASP A 148 -21.95 -8.24 2.05
C ASP A 148 -23.21 -7.38 2.28
N THR A 149 -23.33 -6.36 1.43
CA THR A 149 -24.50 -5.48 1.36
C THR A 149 -24.90 -5.30 -0.11
N LYS A 150 -26.17 -5.01 -0.32
CA LYS A 150 -26.72 -4.80 -1.67
C LYS A 150 -25.98 -3.68 -2.41
N GLU A 151 -25.72 -2.58 -1.73
CA GLU A 151 -25.03 -1.41 -2.29
C GLU A 151 -23.59 -1.73 -2.71
N ASN A 152 -22.86 -2.53 -1.91
CA ASN A 152 -21.51 -2.95 -2.24
C ASN A 152 -21.49 -3.96 -3.40
N GLU A 153 -22.46 -4.89 -3.44
CA GLU A 153 -22.58 -5.86 -4.52
C GLU A 153 -22.91 -5.19 -5.86
N GLU A 154 -23.86 -4.25 -5.86
CA GLU A 154 -24.22 -3.48 -7.05
C GLU A 154 -23.05 -2.63 -7.57
N ALA A 155 -22.26 -2.04 -6.66
CA ALA A 155 -21.16 -1.16 -7.05
C ALA A 155 -19.89 -1.91 -7.47
N PHE A 156 -19.54 -2.97 -6.76
CA PHE A 156 -18.24 -3.63 -6.92
C PHE A 156 -18.31 -4.97 -7.64
N GLY A 157 -19.45 -5.64 -7.57
CA GLY A 157 -19.65 -6.96 -8.13
C GLY A 157 -19.13 -8.08 -7.23
N ARG A 158 -19.60 -9.27 -7.53
CA ARG A 158 -19.24 -10.52 -6.84
C ARG A 158 -18.62 -11.50 -7.84
N PRO A 159 -17.45 -12.08 -7.54
CA PRO A 159 -16.86 -13.10 -8.40
C PRO A 159 -17.74 -14.33 -8.52
N GLY A 160 -17.75 -14.96 -9.68
CA GLY A 160 -18.25 -16.32 -9.81
C GLY A 160 -17.37 -17.30 -9.03
N ALA A 161 -17.95 -18.36 -8.52
CA ALA A 161 -17.23 -19.47 -7.90
C ALA A 161 -17.65 -20.79 -8.55
N SER A 162 -16.85 -21.83 -8.43
CA SER A 162 -17.13 -23.17 -9.01
C SER A 162 -18.46 -23.78 -8.55
N ARG A 163 -19.00 -23.31 -7.42
CA ARG A 163 -20.28 -23.73 -6.84
C ARG A 163 -21.23 -22.54 -6.58
N GLY A 164 -21.35 -21.59 -7.54
CA GLY A 164 -22.21 -20.42 -7.41
C GLY A 164 -21.43 -19.09 -7.41
N SER A 165 -21.72 -18.20 -6.48
CA SER A 165 -21.04 -16.91 -6.33
C SER A 165 -20.10 -16.92 -5.13
N ALA A 166 -19.07 -16.06 -5.14
CA ALA A 166 -18.18 -15.89 -3.97
C ALA A 166 -18.98 -15.38 -2.75
N ALA A 167 -18.46 -15.65 -1.55
CA ALA A 167 -19.13 -15.27 -0.30
C ALA A 167 -19.29 -13.75 -0.13
N PHE A 168 -18.39 -12.95 -0.71
CA PHE A 168 -18.38 -11.50 -0.58
C PHE A 168 -18.20 -10.77 -1.91
N PRO A 169 -18.76 -9.56 -2.07
CA PRO A 169 -18.37 -8.66 -3.15
C PRO A 169 -16.89 -8.27 -2.96
N LYS A 170 -16.23 -7.87 -4.06
CA LYS A 170 -14.80 -7.54 -4.05
C LYS A 170 -14.51 -6.22 -4.76
N ILE A 171 -13.57 -5.48 -4.20
CA ILE A 171 -12.85 -4.43 -4.93
C ILE A 171 -11.57 -5.01 -5.53
N ARG A 172 -11.15 -4.45 -6.66
CA ARG A 172 -9.84 -4.71 -7.29
C ARG A 172 -8.99 -3.46 -7.21
N PHE A 173 -7.70 -3.63 -6.99
CA PHE A 173 -6.76 -2.53 -7.01
C PHE A 173 -5.44 -2.95 -7.67
N ALA A 174 -4.71 -1.96 -8.18
CA ALA A 174 -3.31 -2.09 -8.57
C ALA A 174 -2.50 -1.04 -7.83
N ALA A 175 -1.23 -1.33 -7.55
CA ALA A 175 -0.33 -0.42 -6.86
C ALA A 175 1.12 -0.62 -7.32
N LEU A 176 1.94 0.41 -7.13
CA LEU A 176 3.39 0.30 -7.12
C LEU A 176 3.87 0.01 -5.69
N LEU A 177 4.85 -0.85 -5.59
CA LEU A 177 5.58 -1.13 -4.37
C LEU A 177 6.98 -0.53 -4.48
N GLU A 178 7.51 0.09 -3.44
CA GLU A 178 8.93 0.32 -3.26
C GLU A 178 9.56 -0.92 -2.64
N ASN A 179 10.43 -1.61 -3.39
CA ASN A 179 11.16 -2.77 -2.86
C ASN A 179 12.06 -2.38 -1.69
N GLY A 180 12.30 -3.30 -0.76
CA GLY A 180 13.09 -3.10 0.45
C GLY A 180 12.35 -2.37 1.57
N THR A 181 11.40 -1.46 1.30
CA THR A 181 10.58 -0.81 2.33
C THR A 181 9.16 -1.35 2.40
N HIS A 182 8.68 -2.02 1.37
CA HIS A 182 7.32 -2.50 1.15
C HIS A 182 6.25 -1.40 1.14
N VAL A 183 6.62 -0.16 0.87
CA VAL A 183 5.66 0.93 0.74
C VAL A 183 4.81 0.74 -0.51
N LEU A 184 3.51 0.58 -0.33
CA LEU A 184 2.51 0.54 -1.41
C LEU A 184 2.06 1.95 -1.74
N TRP A 185 2.43 2.46 -2.91
CA TRP A 185 2.15 3.82 -3.34
C TRP A 185 1.46 3.85 -4.72
N ALA A 186 0.95 5.00 -5.12
CA ALA A 186 0.22 5.20 -6.39
C ALA A 186 -0.92 4.19 -6.64
N ALA A 187 -1.59 3.69 -5.60
CA ALA A 187 -2.65 2.71 -5.76
C ALA A 187 -3.91 3.30 -6.41
N ARG A 188 -4.57 2.47 -7.21
CA ARG A 188 -5.89 2.73 -7.80
C ARG A 188 -6.83 1.57 -7.49
N VAL A 189 -8.09 1.89 -7.19
CA VAL A 189 -9.11 0.92 -6.78
C VAL A 189 -10.40 1.12 -7.55
N ASP A 190 -11.00 0.01 -7.99
CA ASP A 190 -12.28 0.01 -8.70
C ASP A 190 -13.05 -1.30 -8.43
N LYS A 191 -14.16 -1.51 -9.15
CA LYS A 191 -14.97 -2.72 -9.08
C LYS A 191 -14.18 -3.96 -9.52
N TYR A 192 -14.60 -5.12 -9.05
CA TYR A 192 -13.96 -6.40 -9.36
C TYR A 192 -13.84 -6.68 -10.86
N ALA A 193 -14.83 -6.27 -11.65
CA ALA A 193 -14.87 -6.50 -13.10
C ALA A 193 -13.89 -5.62 -13.89
N THR A 194 -13.35 -4.55 -13.30
CA THR A 194 -12.32 -3.73 -13.95
C THR A 194 -11.06 -4.57 -14.15
N ASP A 195 -10.54 -4.57 -15.37
CA ASP A 195 -9.32 -5.29 -15.71
C ASP A 195 -8.12 -4.71 -14.95
N GLU A 196 -7.25 -5.58 -14.48
CA GLU A 196 -6.04 -5.21 -13.75
C GLU A 196 -5.08 -4.36 -14.61
N LEU A 197 -5.02 -4.63 -15.92
CA LEU A 197 -4.27 -3.80 -16.86
C LEU A 197 -4.80 -2.37 -16.94
N THR A 198 -6.12 -2.18 -16.85
CA THR A 198 -6.73 -0.85 -16.82
C THR A 198 -6.29 -0.08 -15.59
N LEU A 199 -6.29 -0.70 -14.41
CA LEU A 199 -5.80 -0.09 -13.19
C LEU A 199 -4.29 0.18 -13.23
N ALA A 200 -3.51 -0.76 -13.80
CA ALA A 200 -2.08 -0.57 -13.98
C ALA A 200 -1.77 0.63 -14.88
N GLU A 201 -2.56 0.89 -15.93
CA GLU A 201 -2.41 2.07 -16.78
C GLU A 201 -2.62 3.39 -16.02
N GLU A 202 -3.38 3.39 -14.93
CA GLU A 202 -3.55 4.57 -14.07
C GLU A 202 -2.42 4.72 -13.04
N VAL A 203 -1.73 3.62 -12.73
CA VAL A 203 -0.68 3.56 -11.71
C VAL A 203 0.71 3.87 -12.28
N VAL A 204 1.06 3.31 -13.46
CA VAL A 204 2.39 3.44 -14.05
C VAL A 204 2.85 4.87 -14.35
N PRO A 205 1.99 5.88 -14.57
CA PRO A 205 2.45 7.27 -14.73
C PRO A 205 3.17 7.85 -13.51
N ALA A 206 3.05 7.22 -12.35
CA ALA A 206 3.77 7.61 -11.14
C ALA A 206 5.25 7.17 -11.16
N LEU A 207 5.64 6.24 -12.02
CA LEU A 207 7.03 5.85 -12.23
C LEU A 207 7.87 7.06 -12.67
N GLN A 208 9.15 7.06 -12.31
CA GLN A 208 10.07 8.16 -12.58
C GLN A 208 11.40 7.64 -13.15
N LYS A 209 12.11 8.52 -13.85
CA LYS A 209 13.47 8.24 -14.29
C LYS A 209 14.37 7.83 -13.12
N GLY A 210 15.17 6.79 -13.31
CA GLY A 210 16.01 6.20 -12.27
C GLY A 210 15.34 5.10 -11.46
N MET A 211 14.07 4.80 -11.71
CA MET A 211 13.39 3.61 -11.19
C MET A 211 13.58 2.43 -12.16
N LEU A 212 13.62 1.21 -11.61
CA LEU A 212 13.49 -0.04 -12.35
C LEU A 212 12.24 -0.75 -11.86
N CYS A 213 11.23 -0.82 -12.74
CA CYS A 213 9.94 -1.42 -12.41
C CYS A 213 9.93 -2.90 -12.80
N LEU A 214 9.66 -3.75 -11.81
CA LEU A 214 9.44 -5.19 -11.96
C LEU A 214 7.93 -5.46 -12.10
N ALA A 215 7.53 -6.36 -13.01
CA ALA A 215 6.14 -6.82 -13.11
C ALA A 215 6.05 -8.26 -13.61
N ASP A 216 4.94 -8.92 -13.30
CA ASP A 216 4.72 -10.30 -13.66
C ASP A 216 4.20 -10.48 -15.09
N ARG A 217 4.00 -11.75 -15.51
CA ARG A 217 3.62 -12.14 -16.88
C ARG A 217 2.20 -11.72 -17.31
N PHE A 218 1.40 -11.16 -16.39
CA PHE A 218 0.05 -10.67 -16.71
C PHE A 218 0.03 -9.24 -17.22
N PHE A 219 1.06 -8.44 -16.89
CA PHE A 219 1.16 -7.04 -17.27
C PHE A 219 1.70 -6.73 -18.68
N PRO A 220 2.59 -7.54 -19.31
CA PRO A 220 3.14 -7.18 -20.61
C PRO A 220 2.05 -7.02 -21.68
N SER A 221 1.67 -5.79 -21.94
CA SER A 221 0.95 -5.33 -23.13
C SER A 221 1.74 -4.19 -23.77
N HIS A 222 1.71 -4.08 -25.08
CA HIS A 222 2.44 -3.01 -25.76
C HIS A 222 2.06 -1.61 -25.24
N LYS A 223 0.77 -1.38 -25.02
CA LYS A 223 0.23 -0.12 -24.53
C LYS A 223 0.76 0.23 -23.13
N LEU A 224 0.69 -0.72 -22.19
CA LEU A 224 1.15 -0.50 -20.83
C LEU A 224 2.69 -0.33 -20.80
N TRP A 225 3.43 -1.14 -21.56
CA TRP A 225 4.88 -1.00 -21.72
C TRP A 225 5.27 0.38 -22.21
N GLN A 226 4.63 0.84 -23.30
CA GLN A 226 4.85 2.16 -23.86
C GLN A 226 4.61 3.27 -22.84
N LYS A 227 3.50 3.17 -22.12
CA LYS A 227 3.11 4.16 -21.09
C LYS A 227 4.10 4.19 -19.93
N ALA A 228 4.53 3.03 -19.45
CA ALA A 228 5.52 2.92 -18.39
C ALA A 228 6.90 3.43 -18.82
N ALA A 229 7.38 3.01 -20.01
CA ALA A 229 8.66 3.45 -20.55
C ALA A 229 8.70 4.96 -20.85
N ALA A 230 7.57 5.56 -21.23
CA ALA A 230 7.47 7.00 -21.50
C ALA A 230 7.72 7.87 -20.25
N THR A 231 7.65 7.31 -19.03
CA THR A 231 8.01 8.01 -17.78
C THR A 231 9.51 8.20 -17.60
N GLY A 232 10.32 7.51 -18.41
CA GLY A 232 11.78 7.45 -18.27
C GLY A 232 12.28 6.42 -17.25
N ALA A 233 11.40 5.65 -16.65
CA ALA A 233 11.76 4.50 -15.83
C ALA A 233 12.21 3.34 -16.70
N ASP A 234 13.12 2.51 -16.18
CA ASP A 234 13.47 1.24 -16.77
C ASP A 234 12.50 0.14 -16.32
N LEU A 235 12.31 -0.85 -17.19
CA LEU A 235 11.36 -1.94 -16.99
C LEU A 235 12.07 -3.28 -17.03
N LEU A 236 11.67 -4.21 -16.16
CA LEU A 236 12.11 -5.60 -16.17
C LEU A 236 10.87 -6.49 -15.89
N TRP A 237 10.17 -6.87 -16.94
CA TRP A 237 8.90 -7.58 -16.84
C TRP A 237 9.02 -9.01 -17.34
N ARG A 238 8.38 -9.92 -16.66
CA ARG A 238 8.24 -11.30 -17.15
C ARG A 238 7.20 -11.34 -18.25
N THR A 239 7.48 -12.09 -19.32
CA THR A 239 6.51 -12.31 -20.40
C THR A 239 6.14 -13.80 -20.51
N ARG A 240 5.07 -14.09 -21.22
CA ARG A 240 4.62 -15.46 -21.46
C ARG A 240 5.62 -16.19 -22.34
N GLN A 241 5.80 -17.50 -22.12
CA GLN A 241 6.72 -18.32 -22.90
C GLN A 241 6.39 -18.34 -24.40
N ASN A 242 5.11 -18.28 -24.75
CA ASN A 242 4.63 -18.27 -26.13
C ASN A 242 4.69 -16.88 -26.80
N ALA A 243 5.23 -15.87 -26.13
CA ALA A 243 5.44 -14.55 -26.76
C ALA A 243 6.41 -14.70 -27.94
N ARG A 244 5.98 -14.24 -29.11
CA ARG A 244 6.81 -14.24 -30.33
C ARG A 244 7.78 -13.08 -30.27
N LEU A 245 9.02 -13.37 -29.87
CA LEU A 245 10.14 -12.46 -29.78
C LEU A 245 11.24 -12.99 -30.70
N GLU A 246 11.33 -12.40 -31.90
CA GLU A 246 12.36 -12.75 -32.89
C GLU A 246 13.70 -12.22 -32.44
N ILE A 247 14.79 -12.93 -32.76
CA ILE A 247 16.14 -12.55 -32.38
C ILE A 247 16.67 -11.60 -33.43
N ASP A 248 16.77 -10.32 -33.11
CA ASP A 248 17.42 -9.34 -33.99
C ASP A 248 18.96 -9.40 -33.84
N GLU A 249 19.45 -9.50 -32.60
CA GLU A 249 20.88 -9.53 -32.29
C GLU A 249 21.13 -10.34 -31.01
N ARG A 250 22.11 -11.24 -31.02
CA ARG A 250 22.57 -11.97 -29.82
C ARG A 250 23.63 -11.17 -29.08
N LEU A 251 23.51 -11.09 -27.78
CA LEU A 251 24.45 -10.39 -26.91
C LEU A 251 25.41 -11.37 -26.24
N PRO A 252 26.64 -10.91 -25.87
CA PRO A 252 27.69 -11.77 -25.30
C PRO A 252 27.30 -12.47 -23.97
N ASP A 253 26.33 -11.94 -23.20
CA ASP A 253 25.87 -12.50 -21.93
C ASP A 253 24.73 -13.52 -22.07
N GLY A 254 24.43 -13.93 -23.31
CA GLY A 254 23.38 -14.91 -23.62
C GLY A 254 21.99 -14.33 -23.83
N SER A 255 21.79 -13.04 -23.52
CA SER A 255 20.56 -12.32 -23.85
C SER A 255 20.52 -11.94 -25.33
N TYR A 256 19.41 -11.37 -25.80
CA TYR A 256 19.27 -10.92 -27.17
C TYR A 256 18.36 -9.71 -27.31
N LEU A 257 18.53 -8.93 -28.36
CA LEU A 257 17.63 -7.85 -28.75
C LEU A 257 16.46 -8.42 -29.55
N SER A 258 15.30 -7.85 -29.35
CA SER A 258 14.05 -8.20 -30.04
C SER A 258 13.13 -6.98 -30.11
N ARG A 259 12.00 -7.13 -30.79
CA ARG A 259 10.98 -6.09 -30.91
C ARG A 259 9.61 -6.58 -30.45
N ILE A 260 8.92 -5.71 -29.72
CA ILE A 260 7.50 -5.91 -29.39
C ILE A 260 6.65 -4.99 -30.24
N TYR A 261 5.42 -5.43 -30.56
CA TYR A 261 4.50 -4.74 -31.46
C TYR A 261 3.09 -4.71 -30.86
N PRO A 262 2.28 -3.67 -31.19
CA PRO A 262 0.89 -3.57 -30.71
C PRO A 262 -0.01 -4.70 -31.20
N SER A 263 0.22 -5.14 -32.45
CA SER A 263 -0.60 -6.15 -33.12
C SER A 263 0.23 -7.01 -34.09
N THR A 264 -0.38 -8.13 -34.51
CA THR A 264 0.21 -8.98 -35.57
C THR A 264 0.32 -8.22 -36.90
N SER A 265 -0.61 -7.31 -37.21
CA SER A 265 -0.56 -6.48 -38.40
C SER A 265 0.61 -5.47 -38.34
N ASP A 266 0.80 -4.82 -37.18
CA ASP A 266 1.93 -3.89 -36.97
C ASP A 266 3.27 -4.62 -37.10
N ARG A 267 3.35 -5.88 -36.60
CA ARG A 267 4.55 -6.71 -36.76
C ARG A 267 4.85 -7.02 -38.23
N ARG A 268 3.84 -7.44 -39.02
CA ARG A 268 4.02 -7.73 -40.45
C ARG A 268 4.49 -6.52 -41.24
N ASN A 269 4.10 -5.33 -40.83
CA ASN A 269 4.42 -4.07 -41.49
C ASN A 269 5.56 -3.31 -40.81
N GLU A 270 6.20 -3.91 -39.81
CA GLU A 270 7.27 -3.32 -38.98
C GLU A 270 6.94 -1.93 -38.39
N ARG A 271 5.65 -1.73 -38.04
CA ARG A 271 5.18 -0.44 -37.52
C ARG A 271 5.12 -0.46 -36.02
N LYS A 272 5.42 0.70 -35.39
CA LYS A 272 5.32 0.92 -33.94
C LYS A 272 6.13 -0.09 -33.12
N ALA A 273 7.24 -0.57 -33.67
CA ALA A 273 8.14 -1.46 -32.97
C ALA A 273 8.78 -0.77 -31.78
N MET A 274 8.89 -1.48 -30.66
CA MET A 274 9.70 -1.06 -29.52
C MET A 274 10.77 -2.11 -29.29
N VAL A 275 12.04 -1.66 -29.27
CA VAL A 275 13.18 -2.54 -29.01
C VAL A 275 13.18 -2.92 -27.53
N VAL A 276 13.36 -4.20 -27.27
CA VAL A 276 13.52 -4.77 -25.93
C VAL A 276 14.69 -5.72 -25.91
N ARG A 277 15.33 -5.84 -24.76
CA ARG A 277 16.29 -6.90 -24.51
C ARG A 277 15.58 -8.05 -23.82
N VAL A 278 15.83 -9.27 -24.30
CA VAL A 278 15.20 -10.50 -23.81
C VAL A 278 16.22 -11.34 -23.06
N ILE A 279 15.82 -11.85 -21.92
CA ILE A 279 16.63 -12.71 -21.06
C ILE A 279 15.85 -13.99 -20.82
N ASP A 280 16.33 -15.11 -21.36
CA ASP A 280 15.80 -16.43 -21.08
C ASP A 280 16.67 -17.10 -20.02
N TYR A 281 16.05 -17.60 -18.93
CA TYR A 281 16.77 -18.30 -17.87
C TYR A 281 15.96 -19.49 -17.33
N ARG A 282 16.65 -20.37 -16.61
CA ARG A 282 16.06 -21.54 -15.94
C ARG A 282 16.36 -21.49 -14.46
N LEU A 283 15.48 -22.08 -13.68
CA LEU A 283 15.69 -22.29 -12.24
C LEU A 283 16.11 -23.74 -12.04
N ASP A 284 17.39 -23.96 -11.75
CA ASP A 284 17.90 -25.28 -11.47
C ASP A 284 17.45 -25.73 -10.08
N LYS A 285 17.04 -27.00 -9.98
CA LYS A 285 16.69 -27.68 -8.70
C LYS A 285 15.47 -27.10 -7.97
N VAL A 286 14.59 -26.35 -8.65
CA VAL A 286 13.32 -25.91 -8.10
C VAL A 286 12.23 -26.86 -8.58
N PRO A 287 11.54 -27.60 -7.69
CA PRO A 287 10.41 -28.43 -8.06
C PRO A 287 9.33 -27.61 -8.78
N ASP A 288 8.70 -28.17 -9.81
CA ASP A 288 7.63 -27.56 -10.58
C ASP A 288 7.98 -26.22 -11.27
N ALA A 289 9.30 -25.90 -11.42
CA ALA A 289 9.73 -24.74 -12.17
C ALA A 289 9.34 -24.86 -13.65
N GLU A 290 8.98 -23.73 -14.26
CA GLU A 290 8.74 -23.69 -15.71
C GLU A 290 10.03 -24.02 -16.47
N PRO A 291 9.94 -24.64 -17.66
CA PRO A 291 11.12 -25.02 -18.46
C PRO A 291 12.02 -23.83 -18.80
N VAL A 292 11.43 -22.65 -19.01
CA VAL A 292 12.13 -21.40 -19.28
C VAL A 292 11.33 -20.23 -18.73
N TYR A 293 12.01 -19.33 -18.05
CA TYR A 293 11.50 -18.02 -17.65
C TYR A 293 12.01 -16.99 -18.64
N ARG A 294 11.13 -16.10 -19.11
CA ARG A 294 11.50 -15.07 -20.09
C ARG A 294 11.20 -13.69 -19.52
N LEU A 295 12.23 -12.85 -19.47
CA LEU A 295 12.15 -11.45 -19.10
C LEU A 295 12.36 -10.57 -20.32
N ILE A 296 11.70 -9.43 -20.34
CA ILE A 296 11.93 -8.33 -21.27
C ILE A 296 12.32 -7.07 -20.47
N THR A 297 13.27 -6.31 -20.99
CA THR A 297 13.74 -5.08 -20.31
C THR A 297 14.02 -3.96 -21.29
N THR A 298 13.90 -2.72 -20.82
CA THR A 298 14.34 -1.51 -21.54
C THR A 298 15.84 -1.29 -21.45
N ILE A 299 16.55 -1.96 -20.52
CA ILE A 299 17.99 -1.85 -20.36
C ILE A 299 18.68 -2.69 -21.45
N LEU A 300 18.99 -2.06 -22.59
CA LEU A 300 19.53 -2.74 -23.76
C LEU A 300 21.01 -3.10 -23.62
N ASP A 301 21.80 -2.30 -22.89
CA ASP A 301 23.22 -2.55 -22.68
C ASP A 301 23.44 -3.66 -21.65
N HIS A 302 23.97 -4.81 -22.14
CA HIS A 302 24.26 -5.97 -21.31
C HIS A 302 25.41 -5.73 -20.30
N LYS A 303 26.28 -4.76 -20.55
CA LYS A 303 27.38 -4.40 -19.63
C LYS A 303 26.86 -3.59 -18.45
N LEU A 304 25.86 -2.75 -18.70
CA LEU A 304 25.23 -1.93 -17.67
C LEU A 304 24.41 -2.77 -16.69
N ALA A 305 23.77 -3.85 -17.18
CA ALA A 305 23.00 -4.77 -16.36
C ALA A 305 23.08 -6.20 -16.95
N PRO A 306 24.02 -7.05 -16.50
CA PRO A 306 24.17 -8.41 -17.01
C PRO A 306 22.93 -9.28 -16.85
N ALA A 307 22.65 -10.15 -17.83
CA ALA A 307 21.47 -11.00 -17.85
C ALA A 307 21.30 -11.85 -16.57
N LYS A 308 22.40 -12.41 -16.06
CA LYS A 308 22.39 -13.21 -14.84
C LYS A 308 21.98 -12.39 -13.61
N GLU A 309 22.43 -11.14 -13.51
CA GLU A 309 22.06 -10.25 -12.42
C GLU A 309 20.58 -9.86 -12.50
N LEU A 310 20.08 -9.50 -13.71
CA LEU A 310 18.67 -9.17 -13.90
C LEU A 310 17.74 -10.38 -13.65
N ALA A 311 18.16 -11.59 -14.03
CA ALA A 311 17.42 -12.81 -13.71
C ALA A 311 17.34 -13.06 -12.19
N ALA A 312 18.46 -12.86 -11.47
CA ALA A 312 18.47 -12.95 -10.01
C ALA A 312 17.61 -11.85 -9.37
N LEU A 313 17.77 -10.60 -9.84
CA LEU A 313 17.02 -9.44 -9.35
C LEU A 313 15.51 -9.60 -9.53
N TYR A 314 15.06 -10.27 -10.58
CA TYR A 314 13.63 -10.45 -10.80
C TYR A 314 12.94 -11.21 -9.66
N HIS A 315 13.67 -11.99 -8.86
CA HIS A 315 13.11 -12.64 -7.66
C HIS A 315 12.70 -11.63 -6.58
N GLU A 316 13.30 -10.44 -6.53
CA GLU A 316 12.90 -9.37 -5.61
C GLU A 316 11.44 -8.89 -5.86
N ARG A 317 10.86 -9.20 -7.03
CA ARG A 317 9.44 -8.98 -7.27
C ARG A 317 8.52 -9.65 -6.22
N TRP A 318 8.96 -10.74 -5.61
CA TRP A 318 8.18 -11.42 -4.57
C TRP A 318 7.91 -10.55 -3.33
N GLU A 319 8.68 -9.48 -3.13
CA GLU A 319 8.42 -8.52 -2.07
C GLU A 319 7.02 -7.89 -2.16
N ILE A 320 6.48 -7.66 -3.38
CA ILE A 320 5.12 -7.13 -3.53
C ILE A 320 4.06 -8.13 -3.05
N GLU A 321 4.27 -9.42 -3.27
CA GLU A 321 3.36 -10.45 -2.77
C GLU A 321 3.39 -10.49 -1.24
N THR A 322 4.58 -10.33 -0.64
CA THR A 322 4.75 -10.19 0.81
C THR A 322 4.06 -8.94 1.34
N ALA A 323 4.24 -7.78 0.70
CA ALA A 323 3.58 -6.53 1.10
C ALA A 323 2.05 -6.61 0.97
N LEU A 324 1.55 -7.26 -0.08
CA LEU A 324 0.12 -7.51 -0.24
C LEU A 324 -0.42 -8.47 0.82
N ASP A 325 0.36 -9.48 1.24
CA ASP A 325 0.01 -10.36 2.36
C ASP A 325 0.02 -9.60 3.70
N GLU A 326 0.99 -8.74 3.93
CA GLU A 326 1.00 -7.84 5.09
C GLU A 326 -0.27 -7.00 5.17
N LEU A 327 -0.67 -6.41 4.06
CA LEU A 327 -1.88 -5.61 3.97
C LEU A 327 -3.13 -6.44 4.25
N LYS A 328 -3.26 -7.60 3.60
CA LYS A 328 -4.47 -8.43 3.61
C LYS A 328 -4.57 -9.34 4.84
N THR A 329 -3.46 -9.94 5.23
CA THR A 329 -3.43 -10.98 6.24
C THR A 329 -2.99 -10.45 7.60
N HIS A 330 -1.94 -9.63 7.64
CA HIS A 330 -1.36 -9.19 8.90
C HIS A 330 -1.99 -7.91 9.45
N LEU A 331 -2.30 -6.94 8.62
CA LEU A 331 -2.92 -5.68 9.05
C LEU A 331 -4.45 -5.83 9.14
N ARG A 332 -5.10 -6.19 8.04
CA ARG A 332 -6.56 -6.37 7.98
C ARG A 332 -7.00 -7.61 8.77
N GLY A 333 -6.32 -8.73 8.61
CA GLY A 333 -6.69 -10.06 9.09
C GLY A 333 -7.24 -10.93 7.96
N ALA A 334 -6.74 -12.17 7.84
CA ALA A 334 -7.00 -13.07 6.70
C ALA A 334 -8.48 -13.33 6.39
N GLN A 335 -9.32 -13.39 7.43
CA GLN A 335 -10.77 -13.67 7.31
C GLN A 335 -11.65 -12.42 7.54
N ILE A 336 -11.06 -11.23 7.57
CA ILE A 336 -11.77 -10.00 7.86
C ILE A 336 -11.99 -9.25 6.56
N VAL A 337 -13.25 -8.91 6.24
CA VAL A 337 -13.62 -8.05 5.12
C VAL A 337 -13.49 -6.58 5.50
N LEU A 338 -13.38 -5.67 4.53
CA LEU A 338 -13.59 -4.24 4.79
C LEU A 338 -15.03 -4.06 5.29
N ARG A 339 -15.18 -3.41 6.45
CA ARG A 339 -16.42 -3.42 7.24
C ARG A 339 -17.46 -2.40 6.82
N SER A 340 -17.06 -1.49 5.92
CA SER A 340 -17.92 -0.40 5.45
C SER A 340 -19.04 -0.93 4.57
N LYS A 341 -20.27 -0.42 4.79
CA LYS A 341 -21.48 -0.95 4.18
C LYS A 341 -21.91 -0.23 2.89
N THR A 342 -21.26 0.86 2.55
CA THR A 342 -21.51 1.62 1.33
C THR A 342 -20.23 1.76 0.51
N PRO A 343 -20.32 1.85 -0.82
CA PRO A 343 -19.17 1.90 -1.73
C PRO A 343 -18.20 3.04 -1.40
N GLU A 344 -18.72 4.22 -1.09
CA GLU A 344 -17.91 5.38 -0.74
C GLU A 344 -17.09 5.15 0.54
N LEU A 345 -17.73 4.60 1.58
CA LEU A 345 -17.05 4.29 2.83
C LEU A 345 -16.07 3.11 2.70
N VAL A 346 -16.29 2.19 1.74
CA VAL A 346 -15.33 1.13 1.39
C VAL A 346 -14.07 1.73 0.79
N LYS A 347 -14.20 2.62 -0.19
CA LYS A 347 -13.04 3.32 -0.79
C LYS A 347 -12.28 4.14 0.26
N GLN A 348 -13.01 4.81 1.16
CA GLN A 348 -12.44 5.55 2.28
C GLN A 348 -11.62 4.62 3.21
N GLU A 349 -12.17 3.45 3.54
CA GLU A 349 -11.49 2.44 4.38
C GLU A 349 -10.27 1.83 3.66
N PHE A 350 -10.33 1.66 2.34
CA PHE A 350 -9.21 1.20 1.52
C PHE A 350 -8.01 2.16 1.60
N TYR A 351 -8.22 3.46 1.37
CA TYR A 351 -7.12 4.43 1.50
C TYR A 351 -6.62 4.54 2.94
N GLY A 352 -7.51 4.43 3.93
CA GLY A 352 -7.13 4.34 5.34
C GLY A 352 -6.23 3.15 5.64
N LEU A 353 -6.52 1.98 5.03
CA LEU A 353 -5.72 0.77 5.16
C LEU A 353 -4.31 0.94 4.57
N LEU A 354 -4.20 1.54 3.38
CA LEU A 354 -2.91 1.82 2.75
C LEU A 354 -2.08 2.82 3.56
N MET A 355 -2.70 3.88 4.09
CA MET A 355 -2.03 4.86 4.93
C MET A 355 -1.56 4.27 6.27
N ALA A 356 -2.34 3.38 6.87
CA ALA A 356 -1.91 2.66 8.07
C ALA A 356 -0.72 1.72 7.79
N HIS A 357 -0.75 1.01 6.65
CA HIS A 357 0.37 0.18 6.20
C HIS A 357 1.64 1.03 6.02
N PHE A 358 1.53 2.16 5.32
CA PHE A 358 2.63 3.12 5.14
C PHE A 358 3.23 3.58 6.46
N ALA A 359 2.39 3.97 7.43
CA ALA A 359 2.87 4.43 8.75
C ALA A 359 3.64 3.32 9.50
N ILE A 360 3.18 2.06 9.44
CA ILE A 360 3.89 0.92 10.04
C ILE A 360 5.21 0.66 9.32
N ARG A 361 5.22 0.63 7.99
CA ARG A 361 6.43 0.39 7.20
C ARG A 361 7.46 1.53 7.35
N GLY A 362 7.01 2.77 7.43
CA GLY A 362 7.87 3.91 7.74
C GLY A 362 8.55 3.77 9.12
N LEU A 363 7.80 3.33 10.15
CA LEU A 363 8.37 3.05 11.47
C LEU A 363 9.42 1.92 11.42
N MET A 364 9.13 0.83 10.68
CA MET A 364 10.06 -0.28 10.49
C MET A 364 11.33 0.16 9.77
N HIS A 365 11.19 0.94 8.69
CA HIS A 365 12.31 1.48 7.94
C HIS A 365 13.22 2.35 8.80
N GLU A 366 12.67 3.24 9.62
CA GLU A 366 13.47 4.04 10.55
C GLU A 366 14.20 3.18 11.59
N ALA A 367 13.54 2.13 12.09
CA ALA A 367 14.18 1.21 13.03
C ALA A 367 15.32 0.43 12.37
N ALA A 368 15.11 -0.04 11.13
CA ALA A 368 16.12 -0.74 10.34
C ALA A 368 17.34 0.15 10.05
N LEU A 369 17.12 1.40 9.62
CA LEU A 369 18.20 2.35 9.38
C LEU A 369 19.04 2.64 10.65
N LYS A 370 18.40 2.70 11.82
CA LYS A 370 19.12 2.89 13.11
C LYS A 370 19.94 1.69 13.51
N ALA A 371 19.49 0.49 13.16
CA ALA A 371 20.17 -0.76 13.48
C ALA A 371 21.15 -1.21 12.38
N ASP A 372 21.22 -0.49 11.25
CA ASP A 372 21.91 -0.91 10.01
C ASP A 372 21.46 -2.29 9.52
N GLU A 373 20.17 -2.56 9.67
CA GLU A 373 19.53 -3.80 9.26
C GLU A 373 18.72 -3.62 7.96
N ASP A 374 18.36 -4.76 7.37
CA ASP A 374 17.43 -4.82 6.26
C ASP A 374 15.99 -4.69 6.79
N PRO A 375 15.16 -3.76 6.28
CA PRO A 375 13.77 -3.64 6.70
C PRO A 375 12.96 -4.93 6.58
N ASP A 376 13.30 -5.83 5.65
CA ASP A 376 12.62 -7.11 5.44
C ASP A 376 12.91 -8.13 6.53
N ARG A 377 13.97 -7.95 7.29
CA ARG A 377 14.26 -8.79 8.47
C ARG A 377 13.41 -8.43 9.68
N LEU A 378 12.72 -7.29 9.65
CA LEU A 378 11.81 -6.88 10.71
C LEU A 378 10.43 -7.49 10.50
N SER A 379 9.85 -8.04 11.57
CA SER A 379 8.51 -8.64 11.50
C SER A 379 7.42 -7.57 11.48
N PHE A 380 6.71 -7.45 10.35
CA PHE A 380 5.55 -6.57 10.22
C PHE A 380 4.47 -6.88 11.27
N LEU A 381 4.09 -8.14 11.41
CA LEU A 381 3.09 -8.56 12.40
C LEU A 381 3.52 -8.21 13.83
N HIS A 382 4.80 -8.38 14.16
CA HIS A 382 5.30 -7.98 15.47
C HIS A 382 5.18 -6.47 15.68
N THR A 383 5.55 -5.68 14.68
CA THR A 383 5.45 -4.21 14.73
C THR A 383 3.99 -3.76 14.90
N VAL A 384 3.05 -4.32 14.14
CA VAL A 384 1.60 -4.07 14.33
C VAL A 384 1.17 -4.38 15.75
N ARG A 385 1.57 -5.54 16.30
CA ARG A 385 1.25 -5.92 17.68
C ARG A 385 1.86 -5.00 18.72
N VAL A 386 3.06 -4.49 18.49
CA VAL A 386 3.70 -3.50 19.40
C VAL A 386 2.91 -2.19 19.38
N VAL A 387 2.56 -1.70 18.20
CA VAL A 387 1.74 -0.49 18.04
C VAL A 387 0.38 -0.66 18.72
N GLN A 388 -0.30 -1.79 18.51
CA GLN A 388 -1.61 -2.09 19.13
C GLN A 388 -1.53 -2.25 20.66
N ARG A 389 -0.53 -2.98 21.17
CA ARG A 389 -0.39 -3.26 22.62
C ARG A 389 -0.15 -2.02 23.45
N ARG A 390 0.54 -1.02 22.91
CA ARG A 390 0.80 0.23 23.63
C ARG A 390 -0.49 1.01 23.88
N MET A 391 -1.47 1.00 22.95
CA MET A 391 -2.80 1.59 23.22
C MET A 391 -3.60 0.83 24.28
N ALA A 392 -3.61 -0.51 24.22
CA ALA A 392 -4.41 -1.32 25.15
C ALA A 392 -3.95 -1.23 26.62
N ARG A 393 -2.67 -1.01 26.88
CA ARG A 393 -2.15 -0.86 28.26
C ARG A 393 -2.69 0.37 28.98
N PHE A 394 -2.92 1.47 28.27
CA PHE A 394 -3.46 2.69 28.89
C PHE A 394 -4.97 2.61 29.10
N ALA A 395 -5.68 1.84 28.30
CA ALA A 395 -7.13 1.62 28.47
C ALA A 395 -7.47 0.65 29.62
N ALA A 396 -6.51 -0.21 30.01
CA ALA A 396 -6.75 -1.27 31.01
C ALA A 396 -6.39 -0.89 32.46
N ILE A 397 -5.68 0.22 32.69
CA ILE A 397 -5.32 0.66 34.04
C ILE A 397 -6.24 1.80 34.46
N PRO A 398 -7.19 1.58 35.39
CA PRO A 398 -8.01 2.66 35.92
C PRO A 398 -7.11 3.69 36.64
N PRO A 399 -7.45 4.99 36.58
CA PRO A 399 -6.67 6.05 37.20
C PRO A 399 -6.37 5.87 38.69
N SER A 400 -7.19 5.07 39.39
CA SER A 400 -7.01 4.73 40.81
C SER A 400 -5.89 3.74 41.09
N ALA A 401 -5.46 2.93 40.12
CA ALA A 401 -4.42 1.93 40.32
C ALA A 401 -2.98 2.50 40.15
N GLN A 402 -2.85 3.71 39.62
CA GLN A 402 -1.55 4.38 39.47
C GLN A 402 -1.01 5.01 40.77
N LYS A 403 -1.82 5.10 41.82
CA LYS A 403 -1.43 5.68 43.09
C LYS A 403 -0.78 4.69 44.09
N SER A 404 -0.72 3.39 43.77
CA SER A 404 -0.20 2.38 44.70
C SER A 404 1.23 1.91 44.42
N THR A 405 1.96 2.54 43.49
CA THR A 405 3.34 2.18 43.13
C THR A 405 4.33 3.35 43.24
N SER A 406 4.11 4.25 44.19
CA SER A 406 5.12 5.24 44.63
C SER A 406 5.67 4.88 45.98
#